data_8e195d89792cf0877d6316f8fbc00233
#
_entry.id   8e195d89792cf0877d6316f8fbc00233
#
_cell.length_a   1.000
_cell.length_b   1.000
_cell.length_c   1.000
_cell.angle_alpha   90.00
_cell.angle_beta   90.00
_cell.angle_gamma   90.00
#
_symmetry.space_group_name_H-M   'P 1'
#
loop_
_entity.id
_entity.type
_entity.pdbx_description
1 polymer ?
#
loop_
_entity_poly.entity_id
_entity_poly.type
_entity_poly.pdbx_seq_one_letter_code
_entity_poly.pdbx_strand_id
1 'polypeptide(L)'
;MMLLIGCTAVSEEDLVDVTLIEVVTFNEDVKPIIDNNCIICHSNPPQNGAPMPLVSYDNVKEAVQNRNLIGRISSEDPAFSMPFGGPRLPQNLIDMVIQWNEDGLIEE
;
A
#
# COMPACT_ATOMS: atom_id res chain seq x y z
N MET A 1 -18.27 30.54 30.14
CA MET A 1 -18.32 30.27 29.31
C MET A 1 -18.22 29.91 28.57
N MET A 2 -17.89 29.90 28.83
CA MET A 2 -17.66 29.48 27.98
C MET A 2 -17.41 28.96 27.27
N LEU A 3 -17.17 28.90 27.49
CA LEU A 3 -16.91 28.34 26.68
C LEU A 3 -16.67 27.82 26.09
N LEU A 4 -16.41 27.88 26.31
CA LEU A 4 -16.13 27.27 25.54
C LEU A 4 -15.95 26.76 24.90
N ILE A 5 -15.66 26.90 25.19
CA ILE A 5 -15.38 26.28 24.37
C ILE A 5 -15.16 25.81 23.73
N GLY A 6 -14.90 26.00 24.25
CA GLY A 6 -14.55 25.47 23.36
C GLY A 6 -14.21 24.86 23.03
N CYS A 7 -13.96 25.02 23.10
CA CYS A 7 -13.61 24.41 22.48
C CYS A 7 -13.44 23.86 21.95
N THR A 8 -13.10 24.03 22.20
CA THR A 8 -12.97 23.51 21.45
C THR A 8 -12.89 22.92 20.74
N ALA A 9 -12.52 23.03 21.21
CA ALA A 9 -12.44 22.46 20.37
C ALA A 9 -12.26 21.95 19.73
N VAL A 10 -11.91 22.07 19.86
CA VAL A 10 -11.77 21.52 19.02
C VAL A 10 -11.59 21.10 18.49
N SER A 11 -11.29 21.21 18.88
CA SER A 11 -11.21 20.80 18.19
C SER A 11 -11.11 20.35 17.70
N GLU A 12 -10.76 20.29 17.92
CA GLU A 12 -10.67 19.82 17.22
C GLU A 12 -10.67 19.48 16.52
N GLU A 13 -10.30 19.58 16.68
CA GLU A 13 -10.28 19.26 15.87
C GLU A 13 -10.18 19.06 15.30
N ASP A 14 -9.90 19.31 15.57
CA ASP A 14 -9.82 19.03 14.90
C ASP A 14 -9.57 18.63 14.53
N LEU A 15 -9.45 18.60 14.83
CA LEU A 15 -9.12 18.01 14.34
C LEU A 15 -9.34 17.37 13.88
N VAL A 16 -9.23 17.29 13.86
CA VAL A 16 -9.16 16.56 13.23
C VAL A 16 -9.29 16.17 12.62
N ASP A 17 -9.00 16.13 12.49
CA ASP A 17 -9.00 15.79 11.57
C ASP A 17 -8.18 15.75 10.72
N VAL A 18 -7.66 15.92 11.01
CA VAL A 18 -6.49 16.13 10.22
C VAL A 18 -5.73 14.90 9.89
N THR A 19 -5.52 14.11 10.86
CA THR A 19 -4.93 12.80 10.64
C THR A 19 -5.72 12.00 9.68
N LEU A 20 -6.93 12.38 9.48
CA LEU A 20 -7.79 11.67 8.57
C LEU A 20 -7.38 11.85 7.12
N ILE A 21 -6.48 12.77 6.86
CA ILE A 21 -6.05 13.01 5.50
C ILE A 21 -4.58 12.73 5.32
N GLU A 22 -4.07 11.85 6.14
CA GLU A 22 -2.72 11.41 6.01
C GLU A 22 -2.52 10.68 4.70
N VAL A 23 -1.52 11.06 3.91
CA VAL A 23 -1.27 10.37 2.65
C VAL A 23 -0.56 9.07 2.88
N VAL A 24 -0.81 8.12 2.00
CA VAL A 24 -0.14 6.82 2.03
C VAL A 24 1.22 6.97 1.37
N THR A 25 2.26 6.48 2.03
CA THR A 25 3.61 6.51 1.48
C THR A 25 4.17 5.11 1.35
N PHE A 26 5.16 4.96 0.47
CA PHE A 26 5.81 3.68 0.29
C PHE A 26 6.51 3.24 1.57
N ASN A 27 7.32 4.13 2.13
CA ASN A 27 8.18 3.74 3.25
C ASN A 27 7.39 3.32 4.48
N GLU A 28 6.26 3.97 4.76
CA GLU A 28 5.52 3.69 5.98
C GLU A 28 4.41 2.67 5.80
N ASP A 29 3.78 2.65 4.62
CA ASP A 29 2.55 1.89 4.46
C ASP A 29 2.67 0.72 3.51
N VAL A 30 3.33 0.91 2.37
CA VAL A 30 3.35 -0.10 1.31
C VAL A 30 4.52 -1.06 1.47
N LYS A 31 5.70 -0.55 1.85
CA LYS A 31 6.88 -1.39 1.98
C LYS A 31 6.67 -2.57 2.93
N PRO A 32 6.07 -2.40 4.11
CA PRO A 32 5.82 -3.56 4.98
C PRO A 32 4.93 -4.61 4.32
N ILE A 33 3.96 -4.19 3.53
CA ILE A 33 3.09 -5.12 2.82
C ILE A 33 3.90 -5.95 1.83
N ILE A 34 4.74 -5.27 1.06
CA ILE A 34 5.56 -5.93 0.04
C ILE A 34 6.59 -6.85 0.69
N ASP A 35 7.25 -6.37 1.74
CA ASP A 35 8.29 -7.15 2.41
C ASP A 35 7.71 -8.42 3.04
N ASN A 36 6.50 -8.37 3.53
CA ASN A 36 5.90 -9.53 4.20
C ASN A 36 5.25 -10.51 3.25
N ASN A 37 4.94 -10.11 2.02
CA ASN A 37 4.11 -10.94 1.15
C ASN A 37 4.69 -11.23 -0.22
N CYS A 38 5.70 -10.49 -0.66
CA CYS A 38 6.16 -10.55 -2.05
C CYS A 38 7.63 -10.91 -2.20
N ILE A 39 8.45 -10.61 -1.21
CA ILE A 39 9.91 -10.71 -1.32
C ILE A 39 10.39 -12.14 -1.47
N ILE A 40 9.64 -13.12 -0.99
CA ILE A 40 10.06 -14.51 -1.13
C ILE A 40 10.36 -14.86 -2.59
N CYS A 41 9.53 -14.38 -3.53
CA CYS A 41 9.74 -14.63 -4.95
C CYS A 41 10.36 -13.44 -5.66
N HIS A 42 9.99 -12.25 -5.25
CA HIS A 42 10.43 -11.01 -5.91
C HIS A 42 11.61 -10.38 -5.19
N SER A 43 12.54 -11.22 -4.77
CA SER A 43 13.83 -10.77 -4.22
C SER A 43 14.76 -10.32 -5.33
N ASN A 44 15.99 -9.97 -4.99
CA ASN A 44 16.99 -9.58 -5.96
C ASN A 44 18.22 -10.48 -5.80
N PRO A 45 18.42 -11.45 -6.68
CA PRO A 45 17.66 -11.73 -7.91
C PRO A 45 16.32 -12.40 -7.58
N PRO A 46 15.35 -12.26 -8.48
CA PRO A 46 14.05 -12.91 -8.28
C PRO A 46 14.17 -14.43 -8.22
N GLN A 47 13.26 -15.05 -7.48
CA GLN A 47 13.25 -16.49 -7.26
C GLN A 47 11.94 -17.07 -7.79
N ASN A 48 11.90 -18.41 -7.86
CA ASN A 48 10.68 -19.16 -8.15
C ASN A 48 9.97 -18.70 -9.43
N GLY A 49 10.74 -18.24 -10.43
CA GLY A 49 10.18 -17.86 -11.71
C GLY A 49 9.63 -16.44 -11.76
N ALA A 50 9.78 -15.67 -10.70
CA ALA A 50 9.32 -14.28 -10.70
C ALA A 50 10.14 -13.46 -11.73
N PRO A 51 9.48 -12.63 -12.53
CA PRO A 51 10.18 -11.92 -13.62
C PRO A 51 10.94 -10.67 -13.18
N MET A 52 10.71 -10.17 -11.97
CA MET A 52 11.37 -8.93 -11.54
C MET A 52 11.41 -8.88 -10.01
N PRO A 53 12.34 -8.09 -9.44
CA PRO A 53 12.36 -7.90 -7.99
C PRO A 53 11.31 -6.88 -7.55
N LEU A 54 10.98 -6.90 -6.27
CA LEU A 54 10.12 -5.89 -5.64
C LEU A 54 10.77 -5.46 -4.32
N VAL A 55 12.06 -5.13 -4.36
CA VAL A 55 12.83 -4.85 -3.15
C VAL A 55 13.03 -3.37 -2.89
N SER A 56 12.60 -2.51 -3.80
CA SER A 56 12.82 -1.07 -3.66
C SER A 56 11.58 -0.31 -4.08
N TYR A 57 11.54 0.97 -3.71
CA TYR A 57 10.48 1.86 -4.14
C TYR A 57 10.34 1.84 -5.67
N ASP A 58 11.47 1.97 -6.39
CA ASP A 58 11.41 2.02 -7.86
C ASP A 58 10.86 0.73 -8.44
N ASN A 59 11.23 -0.42 -7.86
CA ASN A 59 10.72 -1.70 -8.33
C ASN A 59 9.20 -1.78 -8.19
N VAL A 60 8.68 -1.37 -7.03
CA VAL A 60 7.27 -1.50 -6.76
C VAL A 60 6.47 -0.48 -7.57
N LYS A 61 6.99 0.72 -7.70
CA LYS A 61 6.35 1.76 -8.52
C LYS A 61 6.23 1.29 -9.96
N GLU A 62 7.32 0.75 -10.50
CA GLU A 62 7.32 0.24 -11.86
C GLU A 62 6.31 -0.89 -12.03
N ALA A 63 6.20 -1.76 -11.04
CA ALA A 63 5.25 -2.86 -11.11
C ALA A 63 3.80 -2.35 -11.11
N VAL A 64 3.50 -1.32 -10.32
CA VAL A 64 2.17 -0.74 -10.32
C VAL A 64 1.87 -0.09 -11.67
N GLN A 65 2.84 0.61 -12.23
CA GLN A 65 2.62 1.37 -13.45
C GLN A 65 2.63 0.50 -14.72
N ASN A 66 3.45 -0.54 -14.73
CA ASN A 66 3.71 -1.26 -15.98
C ASN A 66 3.47 -2.76 -15.93
N ARG A 67 3.23 -3.34 -14.74
CA ARG A 67 3.08 -4.79 -14.61
C ARG A 67 1.78 -5.19 -13.95
N ASN A 68 0.86 -4.26 -13.83
CA ASN A 68 -0.49 -4.50 -13.30
C ASN A 68 -0.46 -5.11 -11.89
N LEU A 69 0.43 -4.59 -11.04
CA LEU A 69 0.54 -5.12 -9.68
C LEU A 69 -0.80 -5.10 -8.94
N ILE A 70 -1.53 -3.99 -9.03
CA ILE A 70 -2.80 -3.86 -8.32
C ILE A 70 -3.81 -4.88 -8.83
N GLY A 71 -3.87 -5.08 -10.15
CA GLY A 71 -4.76 -6.10 -10.70
C GLY A 71 -4.42 -7.48 -10.20
N ARG A 72 -3.13 -7.78 -10.07
CA ARG A 72 -2.70 -9.09 -9.62
C ARG A 72 -3.06 -9.35 -8.17
N ILE A 73 -2.81 -8.38 -7.28
CA ILE A 73 -3.11 -8.59 -5.86
C ILE A 73 -4.61 -8.54 -5.58
N SER A 74 -5.38 -7.91 -6.46
CA SER A 74 -6.83 -7.79 -6.30
C SER A 74 -7.59 -8.98 -6.86
N SER A 75 -6.97 -9.76 -7.73
CA SER A 75 -7.64 -10.84 -8.45
C SER A 75 -7.99 -11.99 -7.52
N GLU A 76 -9.10 -12.66 -7.81
CA GLU A 76 -9.46 -13.91 -7.14
C GLU A 76 -9.19 -15.10 -8.03
N ASP A 77 -8.64 -14.90 -9.22
CA ASP A 77 -8.32 -15.96 -10.15
C ASP A 77 -6.94 -16.53 -9.80
N PRO A 78 -6.85 -17.78 -9.35
CA PRO A 78 -5.56 -18.32 -8.92
C PRO A 78 -4.52 -18.40 -10.04
N ALA A 79 -4.93 -18.33 -11.30
CA ALA A 79 -3.99 -18.34 -12.41
C ALA A 79 -3.35 -16.98 -12.62
N PHE A 80 -3.90 -15.94 -12.04
CA PHE A 80 -3.44 -14.57 -12.27
C PHE A 80 -3.01 -13.86 -10.99
N SER A 81 -3.61 -14.22 -9.85
CA SER A 81 -3.43 -13.47 -8.62
C SER A 81 -2.03 -13.62 -8.04
N MET A 82 -1.64 -12.63 -7.24
CA MET A 82 -0.42 -12.62 -6.46
C MET A 82 -0.77 -12.32 -5.02
N PRO A 83 -0.12 -12.91 -4.03
CA PRO A 83 1.03 -13.83 -4.13
C PRO A 83 0.62 -15.13 -4.83
N PHE A 84 1.50 -15.63 -5.68
CA PHE A 84 1.21 -16.84 -6.44
C PHE A 84 1.01 -18.01 -5.48
N GLY A 85 -0.09 -18.73 -5.68
CA GLY A 85 -0.42 -19.83 -4.79
C GLY A 85 -1.17 -19.39 -3.53
N GLY A 86 -1.40 -18.12 -3.38
CA GLY A 86 -2.18 -17.57 -2.26
C GLY A 86 -1.48 -17.66 -0.91
N PRO A 87 -2.17 -17.23 0.14
CA PRO A 87 -3.50 -16.66 0.09
C PRO A 87 -3.52 -15.25 -0.46
N ARG A 88 -4.67 -14.82 -0.92
CA ARG A 88 -4.88 -13.45 -1.36
C ARG A 88 -4.66 -12.53 -0.17
N LEU A 89 -4.08 -11.36 -0.41
CA LEU A 89 -3.90 -10.38 0.66
C LEU A 89 -5.25 -9.99 1.25
N PRO A 90 -5.30 -9.65 2.54
CA PRO A 90 -6.52 -9.06 3.10
C PRO A 90 -6.91 -7.81 2.34
N GLN A 91 -8.21 -7.57 2.21
CA GLN A 91 -8.69 -6.46 1.42
C GLN A 91 -8.16 -5.11 1.89
N ASN A 92 -7.99 -4.93 3.21
CA ASN A 92 -7.47 -3.66 3.72
C ASN A 92 -6.05 -3.37 3.24
N LEU A 93 -5.23 -4.41 3.04
CA LEU A 93 -3.88 -4.21 2.52
C LEU A 93 -3.91 -3.89 1.02
N ILE A 94 -4.81 -4.54 0.29
CA ILE A 94 -5.01 -4.23 -1.12
C ILE A 94 -5.46 -2.78 -1.27
N ASP A 95 -6.40 -2.36 -0.43
CA ASP A 95 -6.90 -0.98 -0.45
C ASP A 95 -5.79 0.02 -0.16
N MET A 96 -4.85 -0.33 0.70
CA MET A 96 -3.71 0.52 1.01
C MET A 96 -2.85 0.76 -0.23
N VAL A 97 -2.59 -0.29 -0.99
CA VAL A 97 -1.79 -0.16 -2.21
C VAL A 97 -2.54 0.66 -3.26
N ILE A 98 -3.84 0.45 -3.36
CA ILE A 98 -4.68 1.23 -4.28
C ILE A 98 -4.64 2.71 -3.91
N GLN A 99 -4.76 3.00 -2.62
CA GLN A 99 -4.73 4.38 -2.15
C GLN A 99 -3.36 5.01 -2.41
N TRP A 100 -2.30 4.26 -2.22
CA TRP A 100 -0.95 4.73 -2.53
C TRP A 100 -0.84 5.17 -3.99
N ASN A 101 -1.38 4.37 -4.88
CA ASN A 101 -1.38 4.71 -6.30
C ASN A 101 -2.17 5.99 -6.56
N GLU A 102 -3.34 6.11 -5.91
CA GLU A 102 -4.19 7.29 -6.09
C GLU A 102 -3.55 8.55 -5.51
N ASP A 103 -2.78 8.40 -4.44
CA ASP A 103 -2.11 9.53 -3.80
C ASP A 103 -0.85 9.97 -4.54
N GLY A 104 -0.46 9.26 -5.59
CA GLY A 104 0.66 9.66 -6.44
C GLY A 104 1.92 8.85 -6.28
N LEU A 105 1.84 7.67 -5.65
CA LEU A 105 3.00 6.77 -5.49
C LEU A 105 4.12 7.45 -4.71
N ILE A 106 3.79 8.06 -3.60
CA ILE A 106 4.71 8.87 -2.80
C ILE A 106 5.66 7.96 -2.03
N GLU A 107 6.96 8.28 -2.06
CA GLU A 107 7.96 7.45 -1.39
C GLU A 107 8.01 7.72 0.10
N GLU A 108 8.03 9.00 0.51
CA GLU A 108 8.14 9.35 1.92
C GLU A 108 7.44 10.66 2.26
#